data_4af3a84365adff088e31f4e0841ed6de
#
_entry.id   4af3a84365adff088e31f4e0841ed6de
#
_cell.length_a   1.000
_cell.length_b   1.000
_cell.length_c   1.000
_cell.angle_alpha   90.00
_cell.angle_beta   90.00
_cell.angle_gamma   90.00
#
_symmetry.space_group_name_H-M   'P 1'
#
loop_
_entity.id
_entity.type
_entity.pdbx_description
1 polymer ?
#
loop_
_entity_poly.entity_id
_entity_poly.type
_entity_poly.pdbx_seq_one_letter_code
_entity_poly.pdbx_strand_id
1 'polypeptide(L)'
;MRKRGLAVTCTLLLACLGIPLGSAQAAPGAPFKLPYPAGSAYTITQTPGSGYSHNDDYNRHAVDFAMPTGTPIVASAAGTVHFEGWSTGGGIMALIDHGDNLCSQYAHLSSTVVNAGGRVAQGQRIGTSGATGNATGPHLHWNLVHCDSWRSRAIPNTVETGTSYPTGYAPVSQNGGQTLRPDGERVSDFSGDGAADVLGVDASGSLLYYPNNGFKLSAPTRIGQGWGAFKHVMAADWSGDGAADVLGVDASGSLLYYPNNGFKLSASTRIGQGWGAFEHVMAADWSGDGKADVLGVDASGSLWYYPHSGNGFGSPVKIGHGWGAFEHVTAADWSGDGKADVLGVDASGSLWYYPHSGNGLGSPVKIGHGWGAFKQVFASDFSGDGKADVLGVDASGSLWYYPHSGNGLGTPVKIGHGWGAFKQVF
;
A
#
# COMPACT_ATOMS: atom_id res chain seq x y z
N MET A 1 -28.32 32.29 -65.20
CA MET A 1 -27.90 32.83 -63.89
C MET A 1 -27.46 31.67 -63.01
N ARG A 2 -26.14 31.44 -62.88
CA ARG A 2 -25.56 30.34 -62.08
C ARG A 2 -25.15 30.93 -60.73
N LYS A 3 -25.75 30.46 -59.64
CA LYS A 3 -25.30 30.79 -58.28
C LYS A 3 -24.15 29.84 -57.88
N ARG A 4 -22.99 30.38 -57.61
CA ARG A 4 -21.84 29.67 -57.02
C ARG A 4 -22.02 29.61 -55.49
N GLY A 5 -22.09 28.42 -54.93
CA GLY A 5 -22.02 28.20 -53.49
C GLY A 5 -20.56 28.18 -53.03
N LEU A 6 -20.28 28.96 -51.99
CA LEU A 6 -18.98 29.03 -51.32
C LEU A 6 -18.95 27.98 -50.22
N ALA A 7 -18.09 26.97 -50.35
CA ALA A 7 -17.84 26.00 -49.30
C ALA A 7 -16.79 26.59 -48.34
N VAL A 8 -17.17 26.78 -47.08
CA VAL A 8 -16.27 27.17 -45.99
C VAL A 8 -15.77 25.86 -45.34
N THR A 9 -14.52 25.57 -45.56
CA THR A 9 -13.82 24.45 -44.90
C THR A 9 -13.35 24.93 -43.53
N CYS A 10 -14.00 24.48 -42.47
CA CYS A 10 -13.58 24.72 -41.09
C CYS A 10 -12.54 23.67 -40.68
N THR A 11 -11.27 24.08 -40.67
CA THR A 11 -10.17 23.22 -40.18
C THR A 11 -10.13 23.34 -38.67
N LEU A 12 -10.59 22.29 -37.95
CA LEU A 12 -10.41 22.20 -36.51
C LEU A 12 -8.94 21.86 -36.22
N LEU A 13 -8.18 22.80 -35.73
CA LEU A 13 -6.90 22.54 -35.06
C LEU A 13 -7.19 21.92 -33.68
N LEU A 14 -6.95 20.63 -33.54
CA LEU A 14 -6.87 19.98 -32.23
C LEU A 14 -5.56 20.39 -31.58
N ALA A 15 -5.61 21.37 -30.69
CA ALA A 15 -4.50 21.67 -29.79
C ALA A 15 -4.50 20.58 -28.71
N CYS A 16 -3.55 19.63 -28.80
CA CYS A 16 -3.22 18.75 -27.67
C CYS A 16 -2.63 19.61 -26.55
N LEU A 17 -3.47 20.07 -25.63
CA LEU A 17 -3.02 20.55 -24.33
C LEU A 17 -2.49 19.32 -23.58
N GLY A 18 -1.17 19.16 -23.55
CA GLY A 18 -0.50 18.27 -22.63
C GLY A 18 -0.79 18.75 -21.20
N ILE A 19 -1.67 18.07 -20.50
CA ILE A 19 -1.84 18.23 -19.06
C ILE A 19 -0.55 17.69 -18.46
N PRO A 20 0.25 18.50 -17.73
CA PRO A 20 1.37 17.94 -17.01
C PRO A 20 0.80 16.94 -15.99
N LEU A 21 1.23 15.69 -16.04
CA LEU A 21 1.04 14.71 -14.98
C LEU A 21 1.59 15.36 -13.70
N GLY A 22 0.69 15.82 -12.84
CA GLY A 22 1.06 16.37 -11.54
C GLY A 22 1.87 15.32 -10.80
N SER A 23 3.11 15.66 -10.46
CA SER A 23 3.93 14.88 -9.54
C SER A 23 3.12 14.69 -8.25
N ALA A 24 2.69 13.47 -7.96
CA ALA A 24 2.21 13.16 -6.62
C ALA A 24 3.40 13.30 -5.68
N GLN A 25 3.40 14.41 -4.99
CA GLN A 25 4.37 14.78 -3.97
C GLN A 25 3.97 14.06 -2.69
N ALA A 26 4.94 13.52 -1.96
CA ALA A 26 4.68 13.05 -0.61
C ALA A 26 3.90 14.12 0.15
N ALA A 27 2.86 13.73 0.90
CA ALA A 27 2.10 14.68 1.70
C ALA A 27 3.08 15.46 2.60
N PRO A 28 3.03 16.82 2.62
CA PRO A 28 3.92 17.59 3.48
C PRO A 28 3.67 17.20 4.92
N GLY A 29 4.63 16.53 5.58
CA GLY A 29 4.60 16.28 7.01
C GLY A 29 4.60 14.83 7.49
N ALA A 30 4.69 13.82 6.62
CA ALA A 30 4.96 12.47 7.13
C ALA A 30 6.34 12.44 7.80
N PRO A 31 6.46 11.99 9.08
CA PRO A 31 7.74 11.99 9.75
C PRO A 31 8.69 11.00 9.08
N PHE A 32 9.96 11.40 8.91
CA PHE A 32 11.00 10.49 8.48
C PHE A 32 11.16 9.36 9.50
N LYS A 33 11.45 8.16 9.01
CA LYS A 33 11.79 6.98 9.82
C LYS A 33 13.24 6.57 9.53
N LEU A 34 13.79 5.73 10.38
CA LEU A 34 15.16 5.25 10.21
C LEU A 34 15.31 4.43 8.90
N PRO A 35 16.50 4.49 8.24
CA PRO A 35 16.72 3.96 6.89
C PRO A 35 16.92 2.44 6.82
N TYR A 36 16.35 1.69 7.75
CA TYR A 36 16.45 0.23 7.80
C TYR A 36 15.14 -0.38 8.34
N PRO A 37 14.86 -1.67 8.04
CA PRO A 37 13.58 -2.30 8.34
C PRO A 37 13.19 -2.26 9.82
N ALA A 38 11.89 -2.20 10.08
CA ALA A 38 11.31 -2.25 11.43
C ALA A 38 11.83 -3.45 12.23
N GLY A 39 12.00 -3.25 13.54
CA GLY A 39 12.57 -4.25 14.44
C GLY A 39 14.08 -4.40 14.37
N SER A 40 14.75 -3.86 13.35
CA SER A 40 16.22 -3.82 13.27
C SER A 40 16.80 -2.67 14.07
N ALA A 41 18.03 -2.84 14.59
CA ALA A 41 18.77 -1.82 15.32
C ALA A 41 20.25 -1.84 14.92
N TYR A 42 20.80 -0.66 14.61
CA TYR A 42 22.20 -0.53 14.21
C TYR A 42 22.85 0.62 14.98
N THR A 43 24.08 0.38 15.45
CA THR A 43 24.84 1.35 16.25
C THR A 43 25.21 2.56 15.41
N ILE A 44 24.93 3.77 15.91
CA ILE A 44 25.39 5.01 15.35
C ILE A 44 26.89 5.15 15.62
N THR A 45 27.69 5.23 14.58
CA THR A 45 29.16 5.36 14.65
C THR A 45 29.63 6.78 14.44
N GLN A 46 28.89 7.58 13.64
CA GLN A 46 29.10 9.01 13.52
C GLN A 46 27.78 9.77 13.63
N THR A 47 27.80 10.83 14.40
CA THR A 47 26.67 11.74 14.67
C THR A 47 26.79 13.01 13.83
N PRO A 48 25.70 13.78 13.62
CA PRO A 48 25.78 15.12 13.04
C PRO A 48 26.84 16.00 13.71
N GLY A 49 27.65 16.69 12.89
CA GLY A 49 28.70 17.59 13.37
C GLY A 49 29.94 16.91 13.93
N SER A 50 30.09 15.59 13.82
CA SER A 50 31.28 14.89 14.25
C SER A 50 32.51 15.28 13.40
N GLY A 51 33.64 15.50 14.04
CA GLY A 51 34.82 16.11 13.40
C GLY A 51 35.58 15.24 12.39
N TYR A 52 35.18 14.00 12.16
CA TYR A 52 35.88 13.10 11.22
C TYR A 52 35.47 13.37 9.76
N SER A 53 34.23 13.13 9.40
CA SER A 53 33.70 13.36 8.04
C SER A 53 32.41 14.16 8.00
N HIS A 54 31.72 14.35 9.13
CA HIS A 54 30.47 15.10 9.23
C HIS A 54 30.70 16.55 9.65
N ASN A 55 31.62 17.26 8.98
CA ASN A 55 32.03 18.62 9.33
C ASN A 55 32.02 19.60 8.16
N ASP A 56 31.63 19.18 6.96
CA ASP A 56 31.55 20.01 5.76
C ASP A 56 30.09 20.34 5.37
N ASP A 57 29.92 21.13 4.32
CA ASP A 57 28.60 21.56 3.83
C ASP A 57 27.75 20.43 3.26
N TYR A 58 28.35 19.29 2.95
CA TYR A 58 27.65 18.16 2.31
C TYR A 58 27.24 17.08 3.33
N ASN A 59 27.96 16.98 4.46
CA ASN A 59 27.81 15.87 5.41
C ASN A 59 27.50 16.29 6.86
N ARG A 60 27.49 17.59 7.17
CA ARG A 60 27.39 18.08 8.57
C ARG A 60 26.20 17.57 9.39
N HIS A 61 25.14 17.11 8.73
CA HIS A 61 23.95 16.59 9.38
C HIS A 61 23.77 15.08 9.19
N ALA A 62 24.74 14.41 8.54
CA ALA A 62 24.68 12.99 8.29
C ALA A 62 24.81 12.15 9.57
N VAL A 63 24.32 10.93 9.50
CA VAL A 63 24.42 9.89 10.51
C VAL A 63 24.98 8.63 9.86
N ASP A 64 26.00 8.02 10.45
CA ASP A 64 26.52 6.73 10.02
C ASP A 64 26.06 5.61 10.96
N PHE A 65 25.54 4.56 10.39
CA PHE A 65 25.10 3.35 11.08
C PHE A 65 26.03 2.18 10.75
N ALA A 66 26.63 1.54 11.76
CA ALA A 66 27.41 0.33 11.57
C ALA A 66 26.52 -0.80 11.06
N MET A 67 26.71 -1.20 9.82
CA MET A 67 25.91 -2.23 9.18
C MET A 67 26.80 -3.20 8.40
N PRO A 68 26.64 -4.52 8.55
CA PRO A 68 27.28 -5.49 7.67
C PRO A 68 26.92 -5.26 6.21
N THR A 69 27.85 -5.51 5.30
CA THR A 69 27.55 -5.49 3.86
C THR A 69 26.40 -6.43 3.53
N GLY A 70 25.45 -5.98 2.70
CA GLY A 70 24.28 -6.75 2.30
C GLY A 70 23.05 -6.54 3.20
N THR A 71 23.15 -5.71 4.26
CA THR A 71 21.99 -5.37 5.10
C THR A 71 20.95 -4.60 4.27
N PRO A 72 19.66 -4.95 4.31
CA PRO A 72 18.61 -4.20 3.62
C PRO A 72 18.53 -2.75 4.05
N ILE A 73 18.49 -1.84 3.07
CA ILE A 73 18.27 -0.40 3.24
C ILE A 73 16.90 -0.04 2.67
N VAL A 74 16.14 0.74 3.42
CA VAL A 74 14.78 1.13 3.05
C VAL A 74 14.63 2.66 3.02
N ALA A 75 13.69 3.16 2.22
CA ALA A 75 13.42 4.59 2.10
C ALA A 75 12.90 5.17 3.43
N SER A 76 13.48 6.24 3.91
CA SER A 76 13.12 6.92 5.17
C SER A 76 11.79 7.67 5.10
N ALA A 77 11.33 7.98 3.90
CA ALA A 77 10.03 8.58 3.59
C ALA A 77 9.68 8.25 2.13
N ALA A 78 8.39 8.35 1.77
CA ALA A 78 7.94 8.18 0.38
C ALA A 78 8.49 9.30 -0.52
N GLY A 79 8.71 9.00 -1.79
CA GLY A 79 9.24 10.00 -2.74
C GLY A 79 9.50 9.44 -4.13
N THR A 80 10.27 10.20 -4.92
CA THR A 80 10.72 9.79 -6.25
C THR A 80 12.24 9.65 -6.25
N VAL A 81 12.77 8.60 -6.85
CA VAL A 81 14.22 8.41 -6.96
C VAL A 81 14.81 9.54 -7.82
N HIS A 82 15.49 10.48 -7.16
CA HIS A 82 16.14 11.62 -7.81
C HIS A 82 17.44 11.23 -8.49
N PHE A 83 18.20 10.36 -7.83
CA PHE A 83 19.48 9.85 -8.33
C PHE A 83 19.68 8.41 -7.85
N GLU A 84 20.22 7.56 -8.67
CA GLU A 84 20.84 6.29 -8.32
C GLU A 84 22.09 6.09 -9.17
N GLY A 85 23.12 5.52 -8.60
CA GLY A 85 24.37 5.25 -9.32
C GLY A 85 25.61 5.52 -8.49
N TRP A 86 26.75 5.67 -9.20
CA TRP A 86 28.07 5.86 -8.60
C TRP A 86 28.41 7.34 -8.40
N SER A 87 28.91 7.67 -7.21
CA SER A 87 29.53 8.95 -6.87
C SER A 87 30.94 8.72 -6.32
N THR A 88 31.91 9.60 -6.65
CA THR A 88 33.31 9.42 -6.22
C THR A 88 33.47 9.33 -4.71
N GLY A 89 32.73 10.12 -3.95
CA GLY A 89 32.78 10.09 -2.47
C GLY A 89 31.87 9.02 -1.87
N GLY A 90 30.60 9.01 -2.28
CA GLY A 90 29.55 8.16 -1.69
C GLY A 90 29.52 6.73 -2.21
N GLY A 91 30.28 6.39 -3.26
CA GLY A 91 30.20 5.08 -3.89
C GLY A 91 28.86 4.86 -4.61
N ILE A 92 28.27 3.69 -4.49
CA ILE A 92 26.91 3.41 -4.94
C ILE A 92 25.94 4.11 -3.98
N MET A 93 25.04 4.92 -4.52
CA MET A 93 24.13 5.78 -3.78
C MET A 93 22.71 5.76 -4.36
N ALA A 94 21.76 6.11 -3.51
CA ALA A 94 20.42 6.52 -3.89
C ALA A 94 20.07 7.85 -3.22
N LEU A 95 19.37 8.73 -3.95
CA LEU A 95 18.73 9.94 -3.43
C LEU A 95 17.23 9.86 -3.74
N ILE A 96 16.40 10.09 -2.72
CA ILE A 96 14.95 10.09 -2.84
C ILE A 96 14.45 11.51 -2.62
N ASP A 97 13.78 12.08 -3.62
CA ASP A 97 13.16 13.41 -3.59
C ASP A 97 11.78 13.33 -2.92
N HIS A 98 11.61 14.08 -1.84
CA HIS A 98 10.38 14.17 -1.05
C HIS A 98 9.58 15.46 -1.32
N GLY A 99 9.96 16.21 -2.35
CA GLY A 99 9.44 17.55 -2.64
C GLY A 99 10.19 18.66 -1.91
N ASP A 100 9.84 19.91 -2.22
CA ASP A 100 10.42 21.12 -1.63
C ASP A 100 11.96 21.16 -1.61
N ASN A 101 12.59 20.58 -2.66
CA ASN A 101 14.04 20.46 -2.77
C ASN A 101 14.67 19.68 -1.60
N LEU A 102 13.95 18.68 -1.05
CA LEU A 102 14.39 17.86 0.07
C LEU A 102 14.61 16.41 -0.41
N CYS A 103 15.85 15.94 -0.36
CA CYS A 103 16.21 14.57 -0.65
C CYS A 103 16.76 13.84 0.58
N SER A 104 16.41 12.57 0.76
CA SER A 104 17.18 11.65 1.59
C SER A 104 18.25 10.95 0.77
N GLN A 105 19.45 10.90 1.31
CA GLN A 105 20.65 10.34 0.69
C GLN A 105 21.08 9.08 1.43
N TYR A 106 21.39 8.03 0.68
CA TYR A 106 21.85 6.73 1.16
C TYR A 106 23.14 6.41 0.41
N ALA A 107 24.27 6.37 1.10
CA ALA A 107 25.58 6.19 0.47
C ALA A 107 26.31 4.95 0.99
N HIS A 108 27.40 4.60 0.32
CA HIS A 108 28.25 3.43 0.53
C HIS A 108 27.55 2.09 0.32
N LEU A 109 26.47 2.08 -0.49
CA LEU A 109 25.70 0.87 -0.78
C LEU A 109 26.54 -0.17 -1.51
N SER A 110 26.18 -1.45 -1.37
CA SER A 110 26.71 -2.54 -2.20
C SER A 110 25.89 -2.75 -3.47
N SER A 111 24.60 -2.38 -3.44
CA SER A 111 23.69 -2.40 -4.60
C SER A 111 22.49 -1.49 -4.38
N THR A 112 21.89 -1.03 -5.48
CA THR A 112 20.54 -0.44 -5.52
C THR A 112 19.57 -1.40 -6.20
N VAL A 113 18.27 -1.28 -5.87
CA VAL A 113 17.17 -2.04 -6.49
C VAL A 113 16.08 -1.12 -7.05
N VAL A 114 16.38 0.17 -7.14
CA VAL A 114 15.50 1.23 -7.65
C VAL A 114 16.13 1.91 -8.85
N ASN A 115 15.33 2.60 -9.67
CA ASN A 115 15.80 3.33 -10.83
C ASN A 115 15.44 4.81 -10.72
N ALA A 116 16.27 5.71 -11.24
CA ALA A 116 15.99 7.13 -11.31
C ALA A 116 14.63 7.41 -11.98
N GLY A 117 13.82 8.30 -11.39
CA GLY A 117 12.46 8.61 -11.81
C GLY A 117 11.40 7.64 -11.25
N GLY A 118 11.78 6.50 -10.67
CA GLY A 118 10.88 5.55 -10.02
C GLY A 118 10.35 6.11 -8.69
N ARG A 119 9.10 5.80 -8.35
CA ARG A 119 8.53 6.13 -7.04
C ARG A 119 8.95 5.10 -6.00
N VAL A 120 9.10 5.55 -4.78
CA VAL A 120 9.33 4.69 -3.62
C VAL A 120 8.42 5.10 -2.47
N ALA A 121 7.89 4.12 -1.75
CA ALA A 121 7.20 4.38 -0.49
C ALA A 121 8.17 4.46 0.69
N GLN A 122 7.70 5.01 1.81
CA GLN A 122 8.44 4.92 3.08
C GLN A 122 8.59 3.45 3.45
N GLY A 123 9.81 3.02 3.81
CA GLY A 123 10.09 1.65 4.18
C GLY A 123 10.32 0.69 3.00
N GLN A 124 10.09 1.11 1.77
CA GLN A 124 10.44 0.31 0.61
C GLN A 124 11.95 0.05 0.54
N ARG A 125 12.32 -1.19 0.23
CA ARG A 125 13.72 -1.55 -0.02
C ARG A 125 14.26 -0.79 -1.24
N ILE A 126 15.36 -0.07 -1.03
CA ILE A 126 16.03 0.72 -2.09
C ILE A 126 17.42 0.19 -2.43
N GLY A 127 17.98 -0.68 -1.59
CA GLY A 127 19.31 -1.24 -1.81
C GLY A 127 19.79 -2.07 -0.63
N THR A 128 21.09 -2.26 -0.58
CA THR A 128 21.80 -2.93 0.52
C THR A 128 23.02 -2.12 0.94
N SER A 129 23.32 -2.12 2.24
CA SER A 129 24.53 -1.51 2.81
C SER A 129 25.80 -2.12 2.23
N GLY A 130 26.89 -1.37 2.23
CA GLY A 130 28.17 -1.81 1.73
C GLY A 130 29.33 -1.01 2.32
N ALA A 131 30.39 -0.90 1.52
CA ALA A 131 31.60 -0.13 1.83
C ALA A 131 32.20 0.47 0.53
N THR A 132 31.32 0.90 -0.41
CA THR A 132 31.77 1.47 -1.69
C THR A 132 32.10 2.96 -1.54
N GLY A 133 32.91 3.51 -2.44
CA GLY A 133 33.38 4.89 -2.36
C GLY A 133 34.43 5.11 -1.24
N ASN A 134 34.38 6.26 -0.58
CA ASN A 134 35.34 6.63 0.48
C ASN A 134 34.91 6.11 1.87
N ALA A 135 34.67 4.81 1.98
CA ALA A 135 34.31 4.16 3.24
C ALA A 135 35.51 3.47 3.88
N THR A 136 35.66 3.56 5.20
CA THR A 136 36.70 2.87 5.97
C THR A 136 36.30 1.46 6.40
N GLY A 137 35.02 1.11 6.25
CA GLY A 137 34.43 -0.19 6.58
C GLY A 137 32.94 -0.21 6.24
N PRO A 138 32.27 -1.37 6.38
CA PRO A 138 30.86 -1.48 6.08
C PRO A 138 30.01 -0.60 6.99
N HIS A 139 29.22 0.30 6.41
CA HIS A 139 28.25 1.14 7.11
C HIS A 139 27.23 1.73 6.13
N LEU A 140 26.16 2.29 6.64
CA LEU A 140 25.28 3.17 5.90
C LEU A 140 25.56 4.61 6.30
N HIS A 141 25.90 5.47 5.34
CA HIS A 141 25.86 6.92 5.51
C HIS A 141 24.47 7.42 5.07
N TRP A 142 23.73 7.98 6.02
CA TRP A 142 22.38 8.52 5.79
C TRP A 142 22.36 10.02 6.08
N ASN A 143 21.80 10.79 5.15
CA ASN A 143 21.79 12.23 5.21
C ASN A 143 20.51 12.79 4.60
N LEU A 144 20.07 13.97 5.03
CA LEU A 144 19.13 14.78 4.28
C LEU A 144 19.87 15.92 3.58
N VAL A 145 19.51 16.15 2.31
CA VAL A 145 20.21 17.12 1.47
C VAL A 145 19.23 17.94 0.64
N HIS A 146 19.68 19.08 0.13
CA HIS A 146 19.01 19.74 -0.98
C HIS A 146 19.19 18.90 -2.24
N CYS A 147 18.11 18.59 -2.96
CA CYS A 147 18.18 17.73 -4.15
C CYS A 147 19.06 18.30 -5.26
N ASP A 148 19.04 19.63 -5.45
CA ASP A 148 19.77 20.34 -6.50
C ASP A 148 21.28 20.48 -6.25
N SER A 149 21.70 20.60 -5.01
CA SER A 149 23.09 20.92 -4.63
C SER A 149 23.77 19.85 -3.78
N TRP A 150 23.01 18.87 -3.30
CA TRP A 150 23.42 17.82 -2.35
C TRP A 150 24.02 18.37 -1.03
N ARG A 151 23.79 19.65 -0.73
CA ARG A 151 24.19 20.24 0.55
C ARG A 151 23.34 19.70 1.68
N SER A 152 23.98 19.32 2.77
CA SER A 152 23.38 18.72 3.96
C SER A 152 22.33 19.64 4.60
N ARG A 153 21.20 19.05 4.98
CA ARG A 153 20.12 19.67 5.75
C ARG A 153 19.95 18.98 7.09
N ALA A 154 19.54 19.74 8.11
CA ALA A 154 19.23 19.15 9.40
C ALA A 154 18.12 18.10 9.26
N ILE A 155 18.34 16.95 9.88
CA ILE A 155 17.35 15.87 9.91
C ILE A 155 16.20 16.34 10.82
N PRO A 156 14.95 16.38 10.31
CA PRO A 156 13.79 16.65 11.15
C PRO A 156 13.59 15.54 12.17
N ASN A 157 12.62 15.68 13.06
CA ASN A 157 12.27 14.62 13.99
C ASN A 157 11.99 13.31 13.24
N THR A 158 12.71 12.25 13.60
CA THR A 158 12.32 10.89 13.25
C THR A 158 11.40 10.32 14.32
N VAL A 159 10.57 9.37 13.92
CA VAL A 159 9.63 8.72 14.86
C VAL A 159 10.39 8.05 16.01
N GLU A 160 11.56 7.47 15.72
CA GLU A 160 12.32 6.63 16.66
C GLU A 160 13.26 7.42 17.60
N THR A 161 13.82 8.51 17.13
CA THR A 161 14.91 9.20 17.87
C THR A 161 14.65 10.68 18.08
N GLY A 162 13.59 11.24 17.50
CA GLY A 162 13.45 12.68 17.41
C GLY A 162 14.60 13.30 16.59
N THR A 163 15.31 14.25 17.16
CA THR A 163 16.48 14.91 16.56
C THR A 163 17.82 14.44 17.16
N SER A 164 17.81 13.40 17.99
CA SER A 164 19.00 12.95 18.74
C SER A 164 19.60 11.68 18.12
N TYR A 165 20.86 11.76 17.75
CA TYR A 165 21.61 10.64 17.13
C TYR A 165 22.97 10.44 17.84
N PRO A 166 23.00 10.10 19.15
CA PRO A 166 24.24 9.97 19.88
C PRO A 166 25.06 8.74 19.44
N THR A 167 26.36 8.89 19.30
CA THR A 167 27.29 7.81 19.00
C THR A 167 27.19 6.69 20.06
N GLY A 168 27.20 5.46 19.62
CA GLY A 168 27.06 4.27 20.47
C GLY A 168 25.61 3.86 20.74
N TYR A 169 24.62 4.68 20.42
CA TYR A 169 23.21 4.31 20.52
C TYR A 169 22.79 3.48 19.29
N ALA A 170 21.94 2.50 19.51
CA ALA A 170 21.36 1.64 18.46
C ALA A 170 19.84 1.74 18.51
N PRO A 171 19.23 2.73 17.83
CA PRO A 171 17.79 2.88 17.81
C PRO A 171 17.11 1.73 17.07
N VAL A 172 15.99 1.24 17.61
CA VAL A 172 15.17 0.24 16.93
C VAL A 172 14.28 0.96 15.92
N SER A 173 14.38 0.56 14.65
CA SER A 173 13.55 1.14 13.58
C SER A 173 12.09 0.75 13.73
N GLN A 174 11.21 1.70 13.43
CA GLN A 174 9.78 1.50 13.21
C GLN A 174 9.43 1.66 11.71
N ASN A 175 10.46 1.70 10.85
CA ASN A 175 10.29 1.77 9.42
C ASN A 175 9.91 0.38 8.90
N GLY A 176 8.67 -0.02 9.14
CA GLY A 176 8.05 -1.21 8.57
C GLY A 176 8.10 -1.05 7.06
N GLY A 177 8.92 -1.86 6.43
CA GLY A 177 9.11 -1.81 5.00
C GLY A 177 7.79 -2.06 4.31
N GLN A 178 7.28 -1.02 3.69
CA GLN A 178 6.48 -1.23 2.52
C GLN A 178 7.42 -1.85 1.49
N THR A 179 7.35 -3.14 1.27
CA THR A 179 7.66 -3.63 -0.03
C THR A 179 6.63 -3.01 -0.96
N LEU A 180 6.95 -1.86 -1.58
CA LEU A 180 6.38 -1.64 -2.89
C LEU A 180 6.91 -2.81 -3.72
N ARG A 181 6.16 -3.88 -3.76
CA ARG A 181 6.20 -4.75 -4.91
C ARG A 181 5.73 -3.85 -6.05
N PRO A 182 6.39 -3.81 -7.19
CA PRO A 182 5.89 -3.13 -8.38
C PRO A 182 4.45 -3.55 -8.67
N ASP A 183 3.96 -4.62 -8.04
CA ASP A 183 2.77 -5.39 -8.27
C ASP A 183 2.02 -5.77 -6.96
N GLY A 184 2.31 -5.16 -5.80
CA GLY A 184 1.72 -5.53 -4.51
C GLY A 184 0.31 -5.00 -4.35
N GLU A 185 -0.62 -5.92 -4.19
CA GLU A 185 -2.01 -5.65 -3.87
C GLU A 185 -2.14 -4.84 -2.56
N ARG A 186 -2.94 -3.77 -2.59
CA ARG A 186 -3.21 -2.90 -1.45
C ARG A 186 -4.68 -2.89 -1.10
N VAL A 187 -5.15 -4.06 -0.70
CA VAL A 187 -6.48 -4.16 -0.10
C VAL A 187 -6.40 -3.51 1.29
N SER A 188 -7.24 -2.52 1.51
CA SER A 188 -7.44 -1.81 2.79
C SER A 188 -6.23 -1.04 3.36
N ASP A 189 -5.12 -0.88 2.64
CA ASP A 189 -4.05 0.07 3.04
C ASP A 189 -4.49 1.51 2.75
N PHE A 190 -5.37 2.04 3.58
CA PHE A 190 -5.96 3.37 3.39
C PHE A 190 -4.98 4.49 3.70
N SER A 191 -4.02 4.25 4.57
CA SER A 191 -2.94 5.19 4.90
C SER A 191 -1.86 5.28 3.83
N GLY A 192 -1.71 4.24 3.00
CA GLY A 192 -0.61 4.12 2.05
C GLY A 192 0.72 3.84 2.75
N ASP A 193 0.70 3.27 3.97
CA ASP A 193 1.90 3.01 4.76
C ASP A 193 2.41 1.56 4.62
N GLY A 194 1.70 0.70 3.88
CA GLY A 194 2.06 -0.67 3.48
C GLY A 194 1.55 -1.75 4.40
N ALA A 195 0.88 -1.38 5.47
CA ALA A 195 0.12 -2.30 6.27
C ALA A 195 -1.37 -1.99 6.10
N ALA A 196 -2.20 -3.00 5.92
CA ALA A 196 -3.62 -2.78 5.79
C ALA A 196 -4.19 -2.18 7.09
N ASP A 197 -5.08 -1.23 6.92
CA ASP A 197 -5.88 -0.63 7.97
C ASP A 197 -7.22 -1.38 8.11
N VAL A 198 -8.05 -0.97 9.05
CA VAL A 198 -9.42 -1.50 9.15
C VAL A 198 -10.41 -0.37 8.91
N LEU A 199 -11.29 -0.59 7.97
CA LEU A 199 -12.41 0.30 7.72
C LEU A 199 -13.73 -0.38 8.13
N GLY A 200 -14.73 0.42 8.50
CA GLY A 200 -16.01 -0.16 8.85
C GLY A 200 -17.16 0.83 8.76
N VAL A 201 -18.32 0.32 8.34
CA VAL A 201 -19.58 1.04 8.33
C VAL A 201 -20.35 0.72 9.61
N ASP A 202 -20.50 1.70 10.48
CA ASP A 202 -21.22 1.53 11.74
C ASP A 202 -22.75 1.48 11.57
N ALA A 203 -23.47 1.21 12.65
CA ALA A 203 -24.94 1.14 12.65
C ALA A 203 -25.61 2.47 12.24
N SER A 204 -24.94 3.61 12.43
CA SER A 204 -25.43 4.94 12.03
C SER A 204 -25.19 5.25 10.54
N GLY A 205 -24.45 4.39 9.83
CA GLY A 205 -24.02 4.59 8.46
C GLY A 205 -22.82 5.52 8.33
N SER A 206 -22.05 5.72 9.40
CA SER A 206 -20.75 6.38 9.31
C SER A 206 -19.71 5.40 8.80
N LEU A 207 -18.86 5.84 7.85
CA LEU A 207 -17.66 5.12 7.46
C LEU A 207 -16.51 5.59 8.36
N LEU A 208 -15.95 4.65 9.10
CA LEU A 208 -14.88 4.87 10.06
C LEU A 208 -13.60 4.21 9.57
N TYR A 209 -12.51 4.91 9.68
CA TYR A 209 -11.15 4.48 9.39
C TYR A 209 -10.38 4.29 10.70
N TYR A 210 -9.80 3.13 10.90
CA TYR A 210 -8.99 2.73 12.04
C TYR A 210 -7.56 2.45 11.59
N PRO A 211 -6.62 3.38 11.82
CA PRO A 211 -5.22 3.17 11.44
C PRO A 211 -4.63 1.96 12.16
N ASN A 212 -3.92 1.12 11.40
CA ASN A 212 -3.07 0.06 11.95
C ASN A 212 -1.75 0.67 12.42
N ASN A 213 -1.43 0.49 13.70
CA ASN A 213 -0.18 0.96 14.28
C ASN A 213 0.53 -0.21 14.97
N GLY A 214 1.21 -1.05 14.16
CA GLY A 214 1.95 -2.21 14.65
C GLY A 214 1.05 -3.23 15.35
N PHE A 215 0.06 -3.77 14.62
CA PHE A 215 -0.95 -4.74 15.08
C PHE A 215 -1.92 -4.21 16.14
N LYS A 216 -2.03 -2.90 16.28
CA LYS A 216 -3.01 -2.24 17.15
C LYS A 216 -3.76 -1.19 16.34
N LEU A 217 -5.07 -1.21 16.45
CA LEU A 217 -5.89 -0.19 15.84
C LEU A 217 -5.87 1.09 16.69
N SER A 218 -5.57 2.19 16.04
CA SER A 218 -5.64 3.53 16.65
C SER A 218 -7.08 4.01 16.75
N ALA A 219 -7.29 5.16 17.42
CA ALA A 219 -8.62 5.77 17.52
C ALA A 219 -9.19 6.05 16.12
N PRO A 220 -10.49 5.76 15.89
CA PRO A 220 -11.09 5.91 14.58
C PRO A 220 -11.24 7.37 14.15
N THR A 221 -11.15 7.58 12.85
CA THR A 221 -11.53 8.82 12.19
C THR A 221 -12.76 8.57 11.30
N ARG A 222 -13.79 9.40 11.41
CA ARG A 222 -14.92 9.33 10.50
C ARG A 222 -14.53 9.98 9.16
N ILE A 223 -14.56 9.19 8.10
CA ILE A 223 -14.20 9.62 6.74
C ILE A 223 -15.41 9.74 5.81
N GLY A 224 -16.59 9.28 6.23
CA GLY A 224 -17.83 9.38 5.44
C GLY A 224 -19.09 9.24 6.26
N GLN A 225 -20.24 9.59 5.64
CA GLN A 225 -21.57 9.43 6.19
C GLN A 225 -22.54 8.99 5.09
N GLY A 226 -23.61 8.23 5.47
CA GLY A 226 -24.60 7.74 4.54
C GLY A 226 -24.28 6.34 3.95
N TRP A 227 -23.21 5.73 4.38
CA TRP A 227 -22.74 4.42 3.88
C TRP A 227 -23.62 3.23 4.29
N GLY A 228 -24.49 3.44 5.26
CA GLY A 228 -25.43 2.40 5.70
C GLY A 228 -26.44 1.93 4.64
N ALA A 229 -26.59 2.65 3.53
CA ALA A 229 -27.43 2.30 2.39
C ALA A 229 -26.70 1.48 1.31
N PHE A 230 -25.37 1.33 1.41
CA PHE A 230 -24.58 0.55 0.47
C PHE A 230 -24.69 -0.94 0.76
N LYS A 231 -24.91 -1.74 -0.28
CA LYS A 231 -24.96 -3.19 -0.20
C LYS A 231 -23.60 -3.80 0.08
N HIS A 232 -22.58 -3.29 -0.62
CA HIS A 232 -21.18 -3.69 -0.48
C HIS A 232 -20.32 -2.43 -0.36
N VAL A 233 -19.35 -2.45 0.54
CA VAL A 233 -18.30 -1.44 0.66
C VAL A 233 -16.97 -2.16 0.78
N MET A 234 -15.95 -1.69 0.08
CA MET A 234 -14.62 -2.28 0.03
C MET A 234 -13.57 -1.20 -0.14
N ALA A 235 -12.34 -1.49 0.25
CA ALA A 235 -11.21 -0.60 0.06
C ALA A 235 -10.11 -1.31 -0.73
N ALA A 236 -9.61 -0.65 -1.78
CA ALA A 236 -8.50 -1.13 -2.60
C ALA A 236 -7.93 0.03 -3.42
N ASP A 237 -6.68 -0.05 -3.83
CA ASP A 237 -6.02 0.97 -4.63
C ASP A 237 -6.53 0.94 -6.08
N TRP A 238 -7.68 1.60 -6.32
CA TRP A 238 -8.25 1.75 -7.66
C TRP A 238 -7.47 2.74 -8.52
N SER A 239 -6.94 3.78 -7.92
CA SER A 239 -6.19 4.81 -8.64
C SER A 239 -4.79 4.36 -9.07
N GLY A 240 -4.19 3.43 -8.35
CA GLY A 240 -2.81 2.99 -8.52
C GLY A 240 -1.80 3.99 -7.94
N ASP A 241 -2.23 4.78 -6.93
CA ASP A 241 -1.34 5.76 -6.27
C ASP A 241 -0.67 5.22 -5.01
N GLY A 242 -1.04 4.02 -4.62
CA GLY A 242 -0.46 3.30 -3.50
C GLY A 242 -1.19 3.44 -2.18
N ALA A 243 -2.33 4.13 -2.15
CA ALA A 243 -3.23 4.16 -1.01
C ALA A 243 -4.59 3.58 -1.42
N ALA A 244 -5.24 2.81 -0.53
CA ALA A 244 -6.54 2.28 -0.85
C ALA A 244 -7.58 3.40 -0.95
N ASP A 245 -8.37 3.34 -2.00
CA ASP A 245 -9.58 4.10 -2.21
C ASP A 245 -10.79 3.37 -1.62
N VAL A 246 -11.98 3.96 -1.67
CA VAL A 246 -13.21 3.29 -1.26
C VAL A 246 -14.12 3.06 -2.47
N LEU A 247 -14.56 1.83 -2.63
CA LEU A 247 -15.56 1.45 -3.61
C LEU A 247 -16.85 1.04 -2.90
N GLY A 248 -18.01 1.31 -3.52
CA GLY A 248 -19.27 0.91 -2.91
C GLY A 248 -20.37 0.65 -3.93
N VAL A 249 -21.15 -0.40 -3.69
CA VAL A 249 -22.36 -0.70 -4.45
C VAL A 249 -23.54 -0.08 -3.74
N ASP A 250 -24.16 0.92 -4.34
CA ASP A 250 -25.31 1.61 -3.78
C ASP A 250 -26.63 0.81 -3.94
N ALA A 251 -27.70 1.32 -3.35
CA ALA A 251 -29.02 0.69 -3.40
C ALA A 251 -29.61 0.59 -4.83
N SER A 252 -29.11 1.38 -5.79
CA SER A 252 -29.49 1.32 -7.20
C SER A 252 -28.73 0.27 -7.99
N GLY A 253 -27.73 -0.38 -7.38
CA GLY A 253 -26.78 -1.29 -8.00
C GLY A 253 -25.70 -0.60 -8.81
N SER A 254 -25.47 0.71 -8.58
CA SER A 254 -24.32 1.41 -9.14
C SER A 254 -23.09 1.10 -8.30
N LEU A 255 -21.97 0.79 -8.95
CA LEU A 255 -20.67 0.74 -8.32
C LEU A 255 -20.01 2.11 -8.44
N LEU A 256 -19.73 2.68 -7.29
CA LEU A 256 -19.18 4.02 -7.11
C LEU A 256 -17.75 3.93 -6.59
N TYR A 257 -16.86 4.71 -7.15
CA TYR A 257 -15.49 4.89 -6.74
C TYR A 257 -15.33 6.25 -6.04
N TYR A 258 -14.72 6.26 -4.87
CA TYR A 258 -14.44 7.43 -4.05
C TYR A 258 -12.93 7.54 -3.84
N PRO A 259 -12.25 8.44 -4.56
CA PRO A 259 -10.81 8.64 -4.40
C PRO A 259 -10.44 9.02 -2.97
N ASN A 260 -9.42 8.37 -2.42
CA ASN A 260 -8.76 8.77 -1.19
C ASN A 260 -7.80 9.93 -1.47
N ASN A 261 -8.01 11.06 -0.81
CA ASN A 261 -7.16 12.24 -0.93
C ASN A 261 -6.70 12.68 0.47
N GLY A 262 -5.68 11.99 0.99
CA GLY A 262 -5.10 12.28 2.31
C GLY A 262 -6.12 12.09 3.44
N PHE A 263 -6.67 10.87 3.58
CA PHE A 263 -7.68 10.48 4.56
C PHE A 263 -9.05 11.16 4.41
N LYS A 264 -9.33 11.72 3.23
CA LYS A 264 -10.63 12.27 2.87
C LYS A 264 -11.08 11.69 1.55
N LEU A 265 -12.32 11.24 1.52
CA LEU A 265 -12.93 10.79 0.28
C LEU A 265 -13.33 11.97 -0.58
N SER A 266 -12.90 11.97 -1.83
CA SER A 266 -13.32 12.93 -2.85
C SER A 266 -14.72 12.60 -3.39
N ALA A 267 -15.24 13.45 -4.27
CA ALA A 267 -16.51 13.19 -4.94
C ALA A 267 -16.46 11.87 -5.72
N SER A 268 -17.53 11.07 -5.61
CA SER A 268 -17.59 9.76 -6.26
C SER A 268 -17.74 9.84 -7.77
N THR A 269 -17.21 8.85 -8.43
CA THR A 269 -17.44 8.57 -9.85
C THR A 269 -18.12 7.21 -10.00
N ARG A 270 -19.17 7.12 -10.81
CA ARG A 270 -19.77 5.82 -11.14
C ARG A 270 -18.89 5.09 -12.15
N ILE A 271 -18.41 3.92 -11.76
CA ILE A 271 -17.55 3.05 -12.59
C ILE A 271 -18.27 1.81 -13.11
N GLY A 272 -19.45 1.47 -12.58
CA GLY A 272 -20.23 0.34 -13.04
C GLY A 272 -21.72 0.43 -12.71
N GLN A 273 -22.52 -0.46 -13.32
CA GLN A 273 -23.96 -0.60 -13.09
C GLN A 273 -24.35 -2.07 -13.10
N GLY A 274 -25.41 -2.43 -12.36
CA GLY A 274 -25.93 -3.80 -12.28
C GLY A 274 -25.32 -4.64 -11.14
N TRP A 275 -24.44 -4.05 -10.35
CA TRP A 275 -23.73 -4.74 -9.26
C TRP A 275 -24.62 -5.15 -8.07
N GLY A 276 -25.82 -4.60 -7.99
CA GLY A 276 -26.81 -5.01 -6.97
C GLY A 276 -27.26 -6.48 -7.08
N ALA A 277 -27.04 -7.13 -8.23
CA ALA A 277 -27.37 -8.55 -8.45
C ALA A 277 -26.29 -9.51 -7.93
N PHE A 278 -25.10 -9.00 -7.57
CA PHE A 278 -24.02 -9.84 -7.04
C PHE A 278 -24.21 -10.11 -5.54
N GLU A 279 -23.93 -11.33 -5.11
CA GLU A 279 -23.98 -11.77 -3.72
C GLU A 279 -22.75 -11.30 -2.95
N HIS A 280 -21.56 -11.43 -3.58
CA HIS A 280 -20.29 -10.93 -3.08
C HIS A 280 -19.65 -10.01 -4.13
N VAL A 281 -19.07 -8.92 -3.69
CA VAL A 281 -18.27 -8.01 -4.52
C VAL A 281 -16.99 -7.71 -3.76
N MET A 282 -15.85 -7.84 -4.43
CA MET A 282 -14.51 -7.65 -3.87
C MET A 282 -13.70 -6.78 -4.83
N ALA A 283 -12.76 -6.02 -4.29
CA ALA A 283 -11.82 -5.25 -5.08
C ALA A 283 -10.40 -5.62 -4.67
N ALA A 284 -9.57 -6.00 -5.66
CA ALA A 284 -8.23 -6.51 -5.44
C ALA A 284 -7.46 -6.54 -6.78
N ASP A 285 -6.14 -6.42 -6.77
CA ASP A 285 -5.31 -6.48 -7.98
C ASP A 285 -5.18 -7.92 -8.49
N TRP A 286 -6.17 -8.37 -9.26
CA TRP A 286 -6.17 -9.69 -9.89
C TRP A 286 -5.18 -9.78 -11.05
N SER A 287 -5.01 -8.69 -11.79
CA SER A 287 -4.14 -8.66 -12.97
C SER A 287 -2.65 -8.60 -12.61
N GLY A 288 -2.30 -8.06 -11.45
CA GLY A 288 -0.92 -7.78 -11.02
C GLY A 288 -0.34 -6.54 -11.69
N ASP A 289 -1.20 -5.55 -12.04
CA ASP A 289 -0.75 -4.31 -12.68
C ASP A 289 -0.60 -3.13 -11.70
N GLY A 290 -0.83 -3.38 -10.41
CA GLY A 290 -0.74 -2.40 -9.33
C GLY A 290 -2.02 -1.58 -9.14
N LYS A 291 -3.13 -1.96 -9.81
CA LYS A 291 -4.44 -1.35 -9.63
C LYS A 291 -5.48 -2.39 -9.27
N ALA A 292 -6.39 -1.99 -8.41
CA ALA A 292 -7.47 -2.89 -8.06
C ALA A 292 -8.41 -3.15 -9.26
N ASP A 293 -8.68 -4.41 -9.46
CA ASP A 293 -9.77 -4.93 -10.30
C ASP A 293 -11.01 -5.17 -9.43
N VAL A 294 -12.11 -5.61 -10.01
CA VAL A 294 -13.29 -6.03 -9.23
C VAL A 294 -13.66 -7.47 -9.56
N LEU A 295 -13.88 -8.25 -8.50
CA LEU A 295 -14.39 -9.60 -8.58
C LEU A 295 -15.83 -9.64 -8.04
N GLY A 296 -16.66 -10.53 -8.59
CA GLY A 296 -18.05 -10.66 -8.12
C GLY A 296 -18.59 -12.06 -8.26
N VAL A 297 -19.31 -12.51 -7.24
CA VAL A 297 -20.09 -13.75 -7.27
C VAL A 297 -21.53 -13.39 -7.63
N ASP A 298 -22.01 -13.87 -8.77
CA ASP A 298 -23.39 -13.66 -9.21
C ASP A 298 -24.37 -14.62 -8.54
N ALA A 299 -25.67 -14.39 -8.69
CA ALA A 299 -26.73 -15.22 -8.13
C ALA A 299 -26.74 -16.68 -8.64
N SER A 300 -25.99 -16.98 -9.69
CA SER A 300 -25.79 -18.37 -10.14
C SER A 300 -24.61 -19.07 -9.45
N GLY A 301 -23.90 -18.37 -8.57
CA GLY A 301 -22.67 -18.82 -7.93
C GLY A 301 -21.48 -18.83 -8.89
N SER A 302 -21.53 -18.07 -9.98
CA SER A 302 -20.37 -17.87 -10.88
C SER A 302 -19.51 -16.74 -10.33
N LEU A 303 -18.20 -16.96 -10.27
CA LEU A 303 -17.21 -15.92 -9.93
C LEU A 303 -16.68 -15.30 -11.20
N TRP A 304 -16.80 -13.99 -11.28
CA TRP A 304 -16.40 -13.15 -12.40
C TRP A 304 -15.29 -12.20 -12.00
N TYR A 305 -14.37 -11.99 -12.92
CA TYR A 305 -13.31 -10.99 -12.86
C TYR A 305 -13.62 -9.88 -13.87
N TYR A 306 -13.56 -8.64 -13.41
CA TYR A 306 -13.77 -7.42 -14.18
C TYR A 306 -12.47 -6.61 -14.16
N PRO A 307 -11.65 -6.69 -15.22
CA PRO A 307 -10.37 -6.00 -15.26
C PRO A 307 -10.56 -4.49 -15.24
N HIS A 308 -9.72 -3.81 -14.45
CA HIS A 308 -9.63 -2.35 -14.48
C HIS A 308 -9.27 -1.87 -15.89
N SER A 309 -9.96 -0.84 -16.38
CA SER A 309 -9.70 -0.25 -17.70
C SER A 309 -9.99 1.26 -17.68
N GLY A 310 -8.98 2.06 -17.44
CA GLY A 310 -9.12 3.52 -17.38
C GLY A 310 -10.10 3.97 -16.30
N ASN A 311 -11.29 4.45 -16.70
CA ASN A 311 -12.31 4.92 -15.76
C ASN A 311 -13.44 3.90 -15.51
N GLY A 312 -13.23 2.62 -15.84
CA GLY A 312 -14.24 1.57 -15.72
C GLY A 312 -13.63 0.18 -15.88
N PHE A 313 -14.32 -0.71 -16.58
CA PHE A 313 -13.96 -2.11 -16.72
C PHE A 313 -13.73 -2.52 -18.17
N GLY A 314 -12.81 -3.45 -18.38
CA GLY A 314 -12.72 -4.26 -19.58
C GLY A 314 -13.82 -5.34 -19.64
N SER A 315 -13.69 -6.26 -20.59
CA SER A 315 -14.65 -7.38 -20.73
C SER A 315 -14.55 -8.34 -19.54
N PRO A 316 -15.66 -8.70 -18.90
CA PRO A 316 -15.64 -9.63 -17.77
C PRO A 316 -15.22 -11.04 -18.20
N VAL A 317 -14.51 -11.72 -17.31
CA VAL A 317 -14.05 -13.08 -17.48
C VAL A 317 -14.60 -13.96 -16.36
N LYS A 318 -15.23 -15.07 -16.69
CA LYS A 318 -15.64 -16.06 -15.70
C LYS A 318 -14.43 -16.87 -15.25
N ILE A 319 -14.10 -16.79 -13.96
CA ILE A 319 -12.91 -17.43 -13.36
C ILE A 319 -13.25 -18.57 -12.42
N GLY A 320 -14.55 -18.76 -12.07
CA GLY A 320 -14.96 -19.84 -11.17
C GLY A 320 -16.47 -20.13 -11.23
N HIS A 321 -16.88 -21.19 -10.54
CA HIS A 321 -18.27 -21.57 -10.34
C HIS A 321 -18.45 -22.25 -8.97
N GLY A 322 -19.71 -22.32 -8.49
CA GLY A 322 -20.04 -22.95 -7.20
C GLY A 322 -19.81 -22.06 -5.97
N TRP A 323 -19.51 -20.78 -6.18
CA TRP A 323 -19.19 -19.83 -5.10
C TRP A 323 -20.41 -19.36 -4.29
N GLY A 324 -21.63 -19.57 -4.79
CA GLY A 324 -22.86 -19.29 -4.03
C GLY A 324 -23.06 -20.17 -2.78
N ALA A 325 -22.22 -21.21 -2.59
CA ALA A 325 -22.22 -22.04 -1.39
C ALA A 325 -21.30 -21.51 -0.27
N PHE A 326 -20.52 -20.42 -0.54
CA PHE A 326 -19.63 -19.84 0.42
C PHE A 326 -20.31 -18.72 1.21
N GLU A 327 -20.17 -18.73 2.54
CA GLU A 327 -20.76 -17.71 3.43
C GLU A 327 -19.95 -16.39 3.37
N HIS A 328 -18.63 -16.50 3.22
CA HIS A 328 -17.72 -15.36 3.06
C HIS A 328 -16.81 -15.62 1.88
N VAL A 329 -16.61 -14.61 1.04
CA VAL A 329 -15.65 -14.63 -0.06
C VAL A 329 -14.87 -13.32 -0.02
N THR A 330 -13.55 -13.40 -0.09
CA THR A 330 -12.65 -12.24 -0.11
C THR A 330 -11.51 -12.50 -1.09
N ALA A 331 -10.89 -11.44 -1.60
CA ALA A 331 -9.76 -11.52 -2.51
C ALA A 331 -8.59 -10.71 -1.94
N ALA A 332 -7.40 -11.31 -1.93
CA ALA A 332 -6.16 -10.69 -1.48
C ALA A 332 -4.95 -11.56 -1.86
N ASP A 333 -3.76 -10.99 -2.00
CA ASP A 333 -2.53 -11.71 -2.34
C ASP A 333 -2.06 -12.59 -1.16
N TRP A 334 -2.65 -13.79 -1.07
CA TRP A 334 -2.26 -14.79 -0.07
C TRP A 334 -0.90 -15.42 -0.38
N SER A 335 -0.63 -15.67 -1.65
CA SER A 335 0.61 -16.30 -2.09
C SER A 335 1.82 -15.40 -1.92
N GLY A 336 1.62 -14.10 -2.00
CA GLY A 336 2.65 -13.10 -1.99
C GLY A 336 3.36 -12.97 -3.34
N ASP A 337 2.66 -13.26 -4.46
CA ASP A 337 3.21 -13.17 -5.81
C ASP A 337 2.85 -11.86 -6.53
N GLY A 338 2.10 -10.96 -5.85
CA GLY A 338 1.67 -9.68 -6.38
C GLY A 338 0.32 -9.72 -7.09
N LYS A 339 -0.39 -10.84 -7.05
CA LYS A 339 -1.73 -10.99 -7.63
C LYS A 339 -2.70 -11.46 -6.57
N ALA A 340 -3.92 -10.96 -6.65
CA ALA A 340 -4.97 -11.42 -5.78
C ALA A 340 -5.28 -12.89 -5.97
N ASP A 341 -5.39 -13.59 -4.88
CA ASP A 341 -5.98 -14.92 -4.74
C ASP A 341 -7.42 -14.79 -4.25
N VAL A 342 -8.15 -15.89 -4.14
CA VAL A 342 -9.49 -15.88 -3.55
C VAL A 342 -9.53 -16.77 -2.32
N LEU A 343 -10.07 -16.25 -1.23
CA LEU A 343 -10.32 -17.00 -0.02
C LEU A 343 -11.83 -17.12 0.19
N GLY A 344 -12.26 -18.26 0.72
CA GLY A 344 -13.68 -18.47 0.98
C GLY A 344 -13.95 -19.35 2.19
N VAL A 345 -15.00 -19.02 2.96
CA VAL A 345 -15.51 -19.83 4.05
C VAL A 345 -16.73 -20.60 3.54
N ASP A 346 -16.62 -21.92 3.50
CA ASP A 346 -17.72 -22.79 3.08
C ASP A 346 -18.78 -23.00 4.20
N ALA A 347 -19.92 -23.58 3.85
CA ALA A 347 -21.02 -23.86 4.79
C ALA A 347 -20.63 -24.82 5.95
N SER A 348 -19.49 -25.49 5.86
CA SER A 348 -18.95 -26.29 6.99
C SER A 348 -18.09 -25.46 7.93
N GLY A 349 -17.88 -24.20 7.66
CA GLY A 349 -16.97 -23.29 8.38
C GLY A 349 -15.49 -23.58 8.08
N SER A 350 -15.18 -24.23 6.97
CA SER A 350 -13.80 -24.38 6.51
C SER A 350 -13.38 -23.18 5.71
N LEU A 351 -12.19 -22.64 6.01
CA LEU A 351 -11.57 -21.56 5.22
C LEU A 351 -10.65 -22.19 4.17
N TRP A 352 -10.89 -21.84 2.94
CA TRP A 352 -10.18 -22.29 1.75
C TRP A 352 -9.46 -21.16 1.07
N TYR A 353 -8.27 -21.45 0.57
CA TYR A 353 -7.46 -20.61 -0.28
C TYR A 353 -7.47 -21.19 -1.71
N TYR A 354 -7.75 -20.38 -2.69
CA TYR A 354 -7.76 -20.67 -4.12
C TYR A 354 -6.70 -19.81 -4.79
N PRO A 355 -5.52 -20.37 -5.12
CA PRO A 355 -4.45 -19.60 -5.75
C PRO A 355 -4.85 -19.07 -7.11
N HIS A 356 -4.42 -17.83 -7.43
CA HIS A 356 -4.46 -17.34 -8.79
C HIS A 356 -3.68 -18.27 -9.71
N SER A 357 -4.23 -18.62 -10.88
CA SER A 357 -3.57 -19.51 -11.85
C SER A 357 -3.89 -19.10 -13.28
N GLY A 358 -3.00 -18.31 -13.87
CA GLY A 358 -3.17 -17.84 -15.25
C GLY A 358 -4.48 -17.05 -15.44
N ASN A 359 -5.48 -17.66 -16.10
CA ASN A 359 -6.77 -17.02 -16.37
C ASN A 359 -7.87 -17.44 -15.40
N GLY A 360 -7.55 -18.05 -14.25
CA GLY A 360 -8.56 -18.56 -13.32
C GLY A 360 -7.96 -18.93 -11.96
N LEU A 361 -8.56 -19.90 -11.29
CA LEU A 361 -8.17 -20.38 -9.98
C LEU A 361 -7.50 -21.75 -10.06
N GLY A 362 -6.46 -21.93 -9.26
CA GLY A 362 -5.80 -23.22 -9.07
C GLY A 362 -6.55 -24.12 -8.09
N SER A 363 -5.93 -25.23 -7.72
CA SER A 363 -6.53 -26.21 -6.79
C SER A 363 -6.66 -25.62 -5.38
N PRO A 364 -7.83 -25.74 -4.73
CA PRO A 364 -8.04 -25.17 -3.41
C PRO A 364 -7.21 -25.88 -2.34
N VAL A 365 -6.78 -25.10 -1.35
CA VAL A 365 -6.07 -25.55 -0.15
C VAL A 365 -6.86 -25.15 1.08
N LYS A 366 -7.16 -26.09 1.95
CA LYS A 366 -7.79 -25.78 3.24
C LYS A 366 -6.76 -25.18 4.19
N ILE A 367 -6.99 -23.93 4.62
CA ILE A 367 -6.08 -23.19 5.49
C ILE A 367 -6.64 -22.95 6.90
N GLY A 368 -7.92 -23.26 7.15
CA GLY A 368 -8.54 -23.08 8.47
C GLY A 368 -9.84 -23.85 8.64
N HIS A 369 -10.34 -23.86 9.88
CA HIS A 369 -11.65 -24.41 10.25
C HIS A 369 -12.28 -23.60 11.38
N GLY A 370 -13.60 -23.75 11.58
CA GLY A 370 -14.34 -23.03 12.62
C GLY A 370 -14.74 -21.58 12.25
N TRP A 371 -14.56 -21.18 10.99
CA TRP A 371 -14.81 -19.84 10.50
C TRP A 371 -16.33 -19.51 10.33
N GLY A 372 -17.19 -20.50 10.28
CA GLY A 372 -18.65 -20.29 10.27
C GLY A 372 -19.21 -19.61 11.54
N ALA A 373 -18.40 -19.48 12.61
CA ALA A 373 -18.76 -18.71 13.81
C ALA A 373 -18.49 -17.20 13.66
N PHE A 374 -17.81 -16.78 12.60
CA PHE A 374 -17.49 -15.37 12.35
C PHE A 374 -18.62 -14.69 11.57
N LYS A 375 -19.01 -13.50 12.00
CA LYS A 375 -20.01 -12.68 11.31
C LYS A 375 -19.47 -12.02 10.05
N GLN A 376 -18.17 -11.71 10.04
CA GLN A 376 -17.47 -11.07 8.93
C GLN A 376 -16.06 -11.65 8.86
N VAL A 377 -15.62 -11.94 7.66
CA VAL A 377 -14.26 -12.43 7.36
C VAL A 377 -13.75 -11.67 6.15
N PHE A 378 -12.54 -11.14 6.24
CA PHE A 378 -11.86 -10.43 5.16
C PHE A 378 -10.37 -10.72 5.21
N ALA A 379 -9.67 -10.48 4.12
CA ALA A 379 -8.25 -10.70 4.00
C ALA A 379 -7.55 -9.43 3.50
N SER A 380 -6.40 -9.13 4.07
CA SER A 380 -5.53 -8.01 3.69
C SER A 380 -4.15 -8.18 4.33
N ASP A 381 -3.12 -7.57 3.79
CA ASP A 381 -1.78 -7.56 4.38
C ASP A 381 -1.72 -6.66 5.62
N PHE A 382 -2.30 -7.15 6.73
CA PHE A 382 -2.35 -6.42 7.99
C PHE A 382 -0.97 -6.34 8.68
N SER A 383 -0.11 -7.32 8.40
CA SER A 383 1.27 -7.34 8.91
C SER A 383 2.21 -6.43 8.15
N GLY A 384 1.92 -6.08 6.90
CA GLY A 384 2.79 -5.33 6.01
C GLY A 384 3.98 -6.17 5.49
N ASP A 385 3.84 -7.52 5.45
CA ASP A 385 4.91 -8.41 5.01
C ASP A 385 4.81 -8.81 3.52
N GLY A 386 3.78 -8.30 2.82
CA GLY A 386 3.51 -8.55 1.41
C GLY A 386 2.69 -9.81 1.17
N LYS A 387 2.06 -10.36 2.20
CA LYS A 387 1.12 -11.48 2.10
C LYS A 387 -0.14 -11.17 2.87
N ALA A 388 -1.27 -11.55 2.30
CA ALA A 388 -2.53 -11.34 2.99
C ALA A 388 -2.62 -12.17 4.27
N ASP A 389 -3.08 -11.54 5.32
CA ASP A 389 -3.53 -12.13 6.57
C ASP A 389 -5.05 -12.32 6.52
N VAL A 390 -5.63 -12.97 7.52
CA VAL A 390 -7.09 -13.07 7.64
C VAL A 390 -7.56 -12.37 8.91
N LEU A 391 -8.56 -11.51 8.75
CA LEU A 391 -9.22 -10.86 9.86
C LEU A 391 -10.68 -11.32 9.96
N GLY A 392 -11.23 -11.31 11.17
CA GLY A 392 -12.62 -11.71 11.36
C GLY A 392 -13.25 -11.13 12.61
N VAL A 393 -14.54 -10.80 12.48
CA VAL A 393 -15.39 -10.37 13.61
C VAL A 393 -16.19 -11.58 14.10
N ASP A 394 -15.91 -12.01 15.31
CA ASP A 394 -16.62 -13.16 15.92
C ASP A 394 -18.03 -12.81 16.40
N ALA A 395 -18.79 -13.82 16.84
CA ALA A 395 -20.15 -13.64 17.34
C ALA A 395 -20.25 -12.71 18.57
N SER A 396 -19.17 -12.58 19.35
CA SER A 396 -19.08 -11.66 20.50
C SER A 396 -18.80 -10.20 20.09
N GLY A 397 -18.49 -9.94 18.83
CA GLY A 397 -18.07 -8.65 18.32
C GLY A 397 -16.59 -8.35 18.61
N SER A 398 -15.77 -9.37 18.84
CA SER A 398 -14.32 -9.21 18.90
C SER A 398 -13.75 -9.28 17.50
N LEU A 399 -12.84 -8.37 17.17
CA LEU A 399 -12.04 -8.41 15.94
C LEU A 399 -10.74 -9.17 16.22
N TRP A 400 -10.49 -10.18 15.41
CA TRP A 400 -9.34 -11.05 15.47
C TRP A 400 -8.48 -10.91 14.22
N TYR A 401 -7.18 -10.95 14.40
CA TYR A 401 -6.15 -10.99 13.39
C TYR A 401 -5.48 -12.37 13.42
N TYR A 402 -5.42 -13.03 12.28
CA TYR A 402 -4.78 -14.32 12.06
C TYR A 402 -3.63 -14.11 11.06
N PRO A 403 -2.37 -14.04 11.53
CA PRO A 403 -1.24 -13.82 10.65
C PRO A 403 -1.08 -14.98 9.66
N HIS A 404 -0.66 -14.66 8.43
CA HIS A 404 -0.18 -15.65 7.47
C HIS A 404 1.00 -16.41 8.08
N SER A 405 1.03 -17.74 7.94
CA SER A 405 2.11 -18.58 8.47
C SER A 405 2.39 -19.73 7.51
N GLY A 406 3.34 -19.55 6.61
CA GLY A 406 3.72 -20.57 5.64
C GLY A 406 2.55 -21.05 4.77
N ASN A 407 1.99 -22.22 5.08
CA ASN A 407 0.87 -22.80 4.33
C ASN A 407 -0.49 -22.62 5.02
N GLY A 408 -0.61 -21.78 6.03
CA GLY A 408 -1.85 -21.60 6.79
C GLY A 408 -1.85 -20.37 7.65
N LEU A 409 -2.59 -20.41 8.76
CA LEU A 409 -2.76 -19.31 9.70
C LEU A 409 -1.91 -19.52 10.96
N GLY A 410 -1.30 -18.46 11.44
CA GLY A 410 -0.59 -18.41 12.72
C GLY A 410 -1.53 -18.27 13.92
N THR A 411 -0.94 -18.00 15.09
CA THR A 411 -1.70 -17.82 16.34
C THR A 411 -2.55 -16.54 16.27
N PRO A 412 -3.87 -16.62 16.50
CA PRO A 412 -4.72 -15.45 16.44
C PRO A 412 -4.44 -14.45 17.56
N VAL A 413 -4.58 -13.18 17.22
CA VAL A 413 -4.45 -12.05 18.14
C VAL A 413 -5.75 -11.25 18.13
N LYS A 414 -6.31 -11.00 19.32
CA LYS A 414 -7.46 -10.10 19.45
C LYS A 414 -6.97 -8.65 19.34
N ILE A 415 -7.45 -7.93 18.32
CA ILE A 415 -7.03 -6.54 18.02
C ILE A 415 -8.13 -5.52 18.30
N GLY A 416 -9.37 -5.95 18.60
CA GLY A 416 -10.46 -5.04 18.89
C GLY A 416 -11.67 -5.69 19.56
N HIS A 417 -12.59 -4.85 20.02
CA HIS A 417 -13.89 -5.25 20.57
C HIS A 417 -14.96 -4.24 20.13
N GLY A 418 -16.25 -4.62 20.23
CA GLY A 418 -17.37 -3.77 19.85
C GLY A 418 -17.72 -3.78 18.36
N TRP A 419 -17.02 -4.57 17.56
CA TRP A 419 -17.21 -4.66 16.12
C TRP A 419 -18.50 -5.35 15.67
N GLY A 420 -19.18 -6.04 16.59
CA GLY A 420 -20.47 -6.68 16.31
C GLY A 420 -21.61 -5.73 15.97
N ALA A 421 -21.44 -4.42 16.23
CA ALA A 421 -22.39 -3.36 15.86
C ALA A 421 -22.16 -2.80 14.45
N PHE A 422 -21.06 -3.14 13.80
CA PHE A 422 -20.77 -2.70 12.45
C PHE A 422 -21.57 -3.51 11.42
N LYS A 423 -22.11 -2.83 10.41
CA LYS A 423 -22.79 -3.44 9.27
C LYS A 423 -21.81 -4.15 8.34
N GLN A 424 -20.66 -3.53 8.12
CA GLN A 424 -19.58 -4.03 7.29
C GLN A 424 -18.24 -3.64 7.92
N VAL A 425 -17.24 -4.55 7.84
CA VAL A 425 -15.85 -4.35 8.25
C VAL A 425 -14.97 -4.94 7.14
N PHE A 426 -13.95 -4.20 6.71
CA PHE A 426 -13.08 -4.57 5.59
C PHE A 426 -11.73 -3.89 5.68
#